data_ffedec2a2b1d2668a1920607a56bde62
#
_entry.id   ffedec2a2b1d2668a1920607a56bde62
#
_cell.length_a   1.000
_cell.length_b   1.000
_cell.length_c   1.000
_cell.angle_alpha   90.00
_cell.angle_beta   90.00
_cell.angle_gamma   90.00
#
_symmetry.space_group_name_H-M   'P 1'
#
loop_
_entity.id
_entity.type
_entity.pdbx_description
1 polymer ?
#
loop_
_entity_poly.entity_id
_entity_poly.type
_entity_poly.pdbx_seq_one_letter_code
_entity_poly.pdbx_strand_id
1 'polypeptide(L)'
;MSSLKFSVSRQEALLIMITMFWGGTYLAVQYAVSLSGPLFFVGLGFATAALAVGLLSLRTLRGLTWLEVKAGVAIGVAIALGYGLQTWGLQTISSSKSAFITAMYVPLVPLLQWLCLGRMPGVMSCVGIVLAFIGLILLAGPENNLLALGVGEMITLASAVAIAAEIILISAWAGKVDVRRVTVVQLATASLVAFAAMKPAGESVPSLTPALLGVALGLGIFSAIIQVTMNWAQRSVSPTRATLIYTGEPVWAGIFGRLAGERLPLLALLGCVLILAGVLVSELKWKRKSPPQVSTNDDAQPLTDLADRREP
;
A
#
# COMPACT_ATOMS: atom_id res chain seq x y z
N MET A 1 7.31 34.33 -10.51
CA MET A 1 6.65 33.40 -9.58
C MET A 1 5.71 32.52 -10.40
N SER A 2 6.14 31.34 -10.83
CA SER A 2 5.27 30.38 -11.51
C SER A 2 4.36 29.76 -10.48
N SER A 3 3.06 30.03 -10.55
CA SER A 3 2.06 29.36 -9.74
C SER A 3 2.13 27.85 -10.07
N LEU A 4 2.59 27.05 -9.12
CA LEU A 4 2.41 25.60 -9.14
C LEU A 4 0.90 25.32 -9.12
N LYS A 5 0.30 25.20 -10.33
CA LYS A 5 -1.06 24.68 -10.44
C LYS A 5 -0.98 23.19 -10.06
N PHE A 6 -1.30 22.86 -8.81
CA PHE A 6 -1.56 21.50 -8.39
C PHE A 6 -2.85 21.04 -9.07
N SER A 7 -2.73 20.45 -10.24
CA SER A 7 -3.87 19.80 -10.90
C SER A 7 -3.90 18.35 -10.40
N VAL A 8 -4.83 18.08 -9.49
CA VAL A 8 -5.11 16.71 -9.03
C VAL A 8 -5.82 15.98 -10.18
N SER A 9 -5.24 14.87 -10.65
CA SER A 9 -5.88 14.05 -11.67
C SER A 9 -7.12 13.33 -11.11
N ARG A 10 -8.02 12.88 -11.99
CA ARG A 10 -9.20 12.10 -11.59
C ARG A 10 -8.80 10.83 -10.81
N GLN A 11 -7.71 10.19 -11.21
CA GLN A 11 -7.17 9.00 -10.57
C GLN A 11 -6.72 9.31 -9.14
N GLU A 12 -6.00 10.40 -8.94
CA GLU A 12 -5.54 10.83 -7.61
C GLU A 12 -6.70 11.25 -6.72
N ALA A 13 -7.70 11.95 -7.25
CA ALA A 13 -8.89 12.32 -6.50
C ALA A 13 -9.64 11.09 -5.99
N LEU A 14 -9.78 10.04 -6.81
CA LEU A 14 -10.38 8.77 -6.39
C LEU A 14 -9.53 8.04 -5.35
N LEU A 15 -8.19 8.03 -5.50
CA LEU A 15 -7.31 7.46 -4.49
C LEU A 15 -7.42 8.20 -3.15
N ILE A 16 -7.51 9.53 -3.14
CA ILE A 16 -7.73 10.32 -1.93
C ILE A 16 -9.06 9.94 -1.27
N MET A 17 -10.11 9.81 -2.06
CA MET A 17 -11.43 9.45 -1.56
C MET A 17 -11.44 8.05 -0.91
N ILE A 18 -10.79 7.07 -1.53
CA ILE A 18 -10.75 5.72 -0.96
C ILE A 18 -9.94 5.64 0.33
N THR A 19 -8.96 6.53 0.57
CA THR A 19 -8.21 6.51 1.83
C THR A 19 -9.10 6.83 3.03
N MET A 20 -10.10 7.69 2.86
CA MET A 20 -11.06 7.99 3.92
C MET A 20 -11.89 6.76 4.29
N PHE A 21 -12.42 6.08 3.28
CA PHE A 21 -13.17 4.85 3.51
C PHE A 21 -12.28 3.76 4.12
N TRP A 22 -11.06 3.62 3.62
CA TRP A 22 -10.09 2.62 4.08
C TRP A 22 -9.73 2.85 5.54
N GLY A 23 -9.41 4.09 5.95
CA GLY A 23 -9.17 4.43 7.35
C GLY A 23 -10.36 4.11 8.27
N GLY A 24 -11.61 4.30 7.79
CA GLY A 24 -12.82 3.92 8.53
C GLY A 24 -13.02 2.41 8.67
N THR A 25 -12.46 1.59 7.77
CA THR A 25 -12.62 0.13 7.85
C THR A 25 -11.93 -0.50 9.06
N TYR A 26 -10.90 0.12 9.63
CA TYR A 26 -10.17 -0.43 10.79
C TYR A 26 -11.08 -0.69 11.99
N LEU A 27 -11.97 0.24 12.32
CA LEU A 27 -12.94 0.04 13.40
C LEU A 27 -13.93 -1.06 13.08
N ALA A 28 -14.41 -1.13 11.84
CA ALA A 28 -15.35 -2.17 11.42
C ALA A 28 -14.69 -3.55 11.41
N VAL A 29 -13.41 -3.64 10.99
CA VAL A 29 -12.61 -4.87 11.06
C VAL A 29 -12.38 -5.27 12.50
N GLN A 30 -12.00 -4.34 13.38
CA GLN A 30 -11.81 -4.61 14.82
C GLN A 30 -13.10 -5.15 15.47
N TYR A 31 -14.25 -4.60 15.13
CA TYR A 31 -15.54 -5.15 15.56
C TYR A 31 -15.79 -6.56 14.99
N ALA A 32 -15.52 -6.77 13.70
CA ALA A 32 -15.75 -8.08 13.08
C ALA A 32 -14.88 -9.19 13.67
N VAL A 33 -13.63 -8.88 14.05
CA VAL A 33 -12.71 -9.83 14.71
C VAL A 33 -13.19 -10.22 16.10
N SER A 34 -14.02 -9.42 16.76
CA SER A 34 -14.68 -9.82 18.01
C SER A 34 -15.79 -10.86 17.80
N LEU A 35 -16.28 -11.01 16.56
CA LEU A 35 -17.34 -11.95 16.17
C LEU A 35 -16.81 -13.21 15.50
N SER A 36 -15.57 -13.20 14.99
CA SER A 36 -14.98 -14.30 14.24
C SER A 36 -13.47 -14.30 14.33
N GLY A 37 -12.82 -15.40 13.90
CA GLY A 37 -11.38 -15.40 13.69
C GLY A 37 -10.96 -14.47 12.55
N PRO A 38 -9.72 -13.89 12.62
CA PRO A 38 -9.24 -12.93 11.64
C PRO A 38 -9.16 -13.51 10.22
N LEU A 39 -8.71 -14.76 10.06
CA LEU A 39 -8.56 -15.37 8.74
C LEU A 39 -9.91 -15.73 8.11
N PHE A 40 -10.87 -16.20 8.90
CA PHE A 40 -12.23 -16.41 8.42
C PHE A 40 -12.85 -15.13 7.90
N PHE A 41 -12.72 -14.06 8.67
CA PHE A 41 -13.27 -12.74 8.29
C PHE A 41 -12.63 -12.22 6.99
N VAL A 42 -11.30 -12.25 6.89
CA VAL A 42 -10.56 -11.87 5.68
C VAL A 42 -10.97 -12.73 4.49
N GLY A 43 -11.06 -14.05 4.67
CA GLY A 43 -11.49 -14.98 3.65
C GLY A 43 -12.89 -14.68 3.13
N LEU A 44 -13.86 -14.46 4.02
CA LEU A 44 -15.25 -14.14 3.67
C LEU A 44 -15.38 -12.77 2.99
N GLY A 45 -14.66 -11.76 3.50
CA GLY A 45 -14.64 -10.42 2.91
C GLY A 45 -14.10 -10.43 1.48
N PHE A 46 -12.97 -11.10 1.25
CA PHE A 46 -12.40 -11.20 -0.11
C PHE A 46 -13.18 -12.16 -1.01
N ALA A 47 -13.85 -13.20 -0.48
CA ALA A 47 -14.80 -14.00 -1.27
C ALA A 47 -15.94 -13.12 -1.80
N THR A 48 -16.51 -12.29 -0.93
CA THR A 48 -17.56 -11.34 -1.30
C THR A 48 -17.07 -10.35 -2.37
N ALA A 49 -15.87 -9.80 -2.17
CA ALA A 49 -15.26 -8.89 -3.12
C ALA A 49 -15.01 -9.55 -4.49
N ALA A 50 -14.47 -10.78 -4.50
CA ALA A 50 -14.22 -11.55 -5.71
C ALA A 50 -15.52 -11.86 -6.46
N LEU A 51 -16.57 -12.24 -5.74
CA LEU A 51 -17.89 -12.51 -6.31
C LEU A 51 -18.49 -11.23 -6.90
N ALA A 52 -18.45 -10.11 -6.19
CA ALA A 52 -18.98 -8.83 -6.67
C ALA A 52 -18.30 -8.38 -7.98
N VAL A 53 -16.96 -8.34 -8.01
CA VAL A 53 -16.22 -7.98 -9.22
C VAL A 53 -16.39 -9.03 -10.31
N GLY A 54 -16.42 -10.33 -9.95
CA GLY A 54 -16.59 -11.44 -10.87
C GLY A 54 -17.93 -11.39 -11.61
N LEU A 55 -19.03 -11.18 -10.87
CA LEU A 55 -20.38 -11.06 -11.47
C LEU A 55 -20.48 -9.86 -12.44
N LEU A 56 -19.89 -8.71 -12.06
CA LEU A 56 -19.85 -7.54 -12.93
C LEU A 56 -18.90 -7.71 -14.14
N SER A 57 -18.03 -8.72 -14.10
CA SER A 57 -16.98 -8.93 -15.12
C SER A 57 -17.11 -10.25 -15.88
N LEU A 58 -18.22 -10.97 -15.77
CA LEU A 58 -18.41 -12.31 -16.35
C LEU A 58 -18.03 -12.40 -17.84
N ARG A 59 -18.43 -11.40 -18.63
CA ARG A 59 -18.09 -11.33 -20.06
C ARG A 59 -16.59 -11.13 -20.29
N THR A 60 -15.96 -10.30 -19.46
CA THR A 60 -14.53 -9.98 -19.56
C THR A 60 -13.66 -11.16 -19.15
N LEU A 61 -14.10 -11.97 -18.17
CA LEU A 61 -13.38 -13.15 -17.67
C LEU A 61 -13.19 -14.25 -18.72
N ARG A 62 -14.04 -14.31 -19.77
CA ARG A 62 -13.87 -15.29 -20.86
C ARG A 62 -12.52 -15.16 -21.61
N GLY A 63 -11.89 -13.99 -21.54
CA GLY A 63 -10.57 -13.73 -22.13
C GLY A 63 -9.42 -13.78 -21.12
N LEU A 64 -9.59 -14.45 -19.96
CA LEU A 64 -8.56 -14.55 -18.94
C LEU A 64 -7.30 -15.21 -19.50
N THR A 65 -6.17 -14.54 -19.31
CA THR A 65 -4.85 -14.99 -19.81
C THR A 65 -4.01 -15.59 -18.67
N TRP A 66 -3.04 -16.43 -19.01
CA TRP A 66 -2.11 -16.99 -18.03
C TRP A 66 -1.28 -15.92 -17.32
N LEU A 67 -0.98 -14.80 -18.00
CA LEU A 67 -0.28 -13.64 -17.39
C LEU A 67 -1.14 -13.02 -16.30
N GLU A 68 -2.42 -12.85 -16.53
CA GLU A 68 -3.38 -12.29 -15.56
C GLU A 68 -3.58 -13.22 -14.36
N VAL A 69 -3.56 -14.53 -14.59
CA VAL A 69 -3.60 -15.52 -13.50
C VAL A 69 -2.34 -15.42 -12.64
N LYS A 70 -1.15 -15.40 -13.24
CA LYS A 70 0.12 -15.27 -12.50
C LYS A 70 0.17 -13.97 -11.70
N ALA A 71 -0.19 -12.84 -12.33
CA ALA A 71 -0.22 -11.54 -11.68
C ALA A 71 -1.23 -11.53 -10.52
N GLY A 72 -2.44 -11.99 -10.78
CA GLY A 72 -3.51 -12.03 -9.77
C GLY A 72 -3.17 -12.95 -8.59
N VAL A 73 -2.57 -14.11 -8.84
CA VAL A 73 -2.15 -15.02 -7.76
C VAL A 73 -1.05 -14.38 -6.91
N ALA A 74 -0.02 -13.79 -7.52
CA ALA A 74 1.06 -13.15 -6.77
C ALA A 74 0.56 -11.97 -5.93
N ILE A 75 -0.28 -11.11 -6.50
CA ILE A 75 -0.89 -9.98 -5.78
C ILE A 75 -1.83 -10.53 -4.69
N GLY A 76 -2.65 -11.52 -4.99
CA GLY A 76 -3.61 -12.10 -4.04
C GLY A 76 -2.95 -12.75 -2.82
N VAL A 77 -1.80 -13.39 -2.98
CA VAL A 77 -1.00 -13.91 -1.86
C VAL A 77 -0.49 -12.75 -0.99
N ALA A 78 0.03 -11.68 -1.60
CA ALA A 78 0.46 -10.50 -0.86
C ALA A 78 -0.70 -9.84 -0.08
N ILE A 79 -1.88 -9.74 -0.71
CA ILE A 79 -3.12 -9.27 -0.06
C ILE A 79 -3.48 -10.17 1.13
N ALA A 80 -3.52 -11.49 0.95
CA ALA A 80 -3.86 -12.42 2.02
C ALA A 80 -2.94 -12.29 3.23
N LEU A 81 -1.63 -12.19 2.99
CA LEU A 81 -0.63 -11.99 4.03
C LEU A 81 -0.78 -10.60 4.68
N GLY A 82 -0.92 -9.55 3.87
CA GLY A 82 -1.06 -8.18 4.37
C GLY A 82 -2.29 -8.04 5.27
N TYR A 83 -3.46 -8.29 4.74
CA TYR A 83 -4.71 -8.13 5.48
C TYR A 83 -4.92 -9.20 6.56
N GLY A 84 -4.45 -10.44 6.34
CA GLY A 84 -4.51 -11.49 7.35
C GLY A 84 -3.70 -11.14 8.60
N LEU A 85 -2.44 -10.73 8.44
CA LEU A 85 -1.57 -10.33 9.54
C LEU A 85 -2.07 -9.02 10.20
N GLN A 86 -2.51 -8.03 9.42
CA GLN A 86 -3.09 -6.80 9.95
C GLN A 86 -4.31 -7.09 10.82
N THR A 87 -5.23 -7.89 10.31
CA THR A 87 -6.45 -8.27 11.04
C THR A 87 -6.13 -9.09 12.29
N TRP A 88 -5.10 -9.93 12.23
CA TRP A 88 -4.61 -10.64 13.41
C TRP A 88 -4.04 -9.69 14.47
N GLY A 89 -3.22 -8.73 14.06
CA GLY A 89 -2.68 -7.69 14.95
C GLY A 89 -3.79 -6.89 15.66
N LEU A 90 -4.89 -6.58 14.94
CA LEU A 90 -6.04 -5.85 15.48
C LEU A 90 -6.76 -6.54 16.66
N GLN A 91 -6.47 -7.82 16.94
CA GLN A 91 -6.99 -8.48 18.14
C GLN A 91 -6.36 -7.96 19.43
N THR A 92 -5.17 -7.36 19.37
CA THR A 92 -4.38 -6.98 20.54
C THR A 92 -3.99 -5.51 20.60
N ILE A 93 -4.15 -4.78 19.51
CA ILE A 93 -3.86 -3.34 19.41
C ILE A 93 -5.07 -2.57 18.92
N SER A 94 -5.13 -1.26 19.24
CA SER A 94 -6.24 -0.38 18.80
C SER A 94 -6.22 -0.16 17.29
N SER A 95 -7.37 0.21 16.73
CA SER A 95 -7.55 0.48 15.31
C SER A 95 -6.63 1.61 14.81
N SER A 96 -6.54 2.69 15.56
CA SER A 96 -5.63 3.81 15.27
C SER A 96 -4.17 3.35 15.26
N LYS A 97 -3.74 2.60 16.30
CA LYS A 97 -2.36 2.10 16.40
C LYS A 97 -2.01 1.19 15.23
N SER A 98 -2.92 0.28 14.87
CA SER A 98 -2.76 -0.61 13.72
C SER A 98 -2.58 0.18 12.41
N ALA A 99 -3.41 1.20 12.17
CA ALA A 99 -3.34 2.00 10.95
C ALA A 99 -2.01 2.75 10.81
N PHE A 100 -1.50 3.35 11.90
CA PHE A 100 -0.21 4.04 11.87
C PHE A 100 0.97 3.08 11.66
N ILE A 101 0.93 1.88 12.28
CA ILE A 101 1.97 0.87 12.06
C ILE A 101 1.91 0.35 10.62
N THR A 102 0.71 0.10 10.10
CA THR A 102 0.51 -0.31 8.71
C THR A 102 1.10 0.71 7.74
N ALA A 103 0.97 2.02 8.01
CA ALA A 103 1.54 3.07 7.18
C ALA A 103 3.07 2.97 6.99
N MET A 104 3.75 2.14 7.77
CA MET A 104 5.16 1.78 7.53
C MET A 104 5.38 1.11 6.15
N TYR A 105 4.33 0.61 5.48
CA TYR A 105 4.47 0.13 4.10
C TYR A 105 5.05 1.22 3.16
N VAL A 106 4.79 2.49 3.43
CA VAL A 106 5.25 3.59 2.58
C VAL A 106 6.79 3.69 2.55
N PRO A 107 7.51 3.83 3.67
CA PRO A 107 8.97 3.81 3.66
C PRO A 107 9.54 2.42 3.32
N LEU A 108 8.77 1.33 3.47
CA LEU A 108 9.19 0.00 3.08
C LEU A 108 9.18 -0.23 1.57
N VAL A 109 8.32 0.46 0.80
CA VAL A 109 8.29 0.35 -0.67
C VAL A 109 9.64 0.66 -1.31
N PRO A 110 10.33 1.79 -1.05
CA PRO A 110 11.67 2.02 -1.60
C PRO A 110 12.73 1.03 -1.11
N LEU A 111 12.62 0.51 0.12
CA LEU A 111 13.52 -0.55 0.62
C LEU A 111 13.32 -1.85 -0.16
N LEU A 112 12.09 -2.29 -0.37
CA LEU A 112 11.80 -3.49 -1.16
C LEU A 112 12.20 -3.30 -2.63
N GLN A 113 12.02 -2.11 -3.21
CA GLN A 113 12.51 -1.81 -4.55
C GLN A 113 14.04 -1.94 -4.64
N TRP A 114 14.77 -1.52 -3.60
CA TRP A 114 16.21 -1.73 -3.55
C TRP A 114 16.59 -3.20 -3.45
N LEU A 115 15.98 -3.95 -2.55
CA LEU A 115 16.28 -5.37 -2.34
C LEU A 115 15.93 -6.22 -3.57
N CYS A 116 14.77 -5.96 -4.22
CA CYS A 116 14.26 -6.77 -5.30
C CYS A 116 14.72 -6.30 -6.69
N LEU A 117 14.96 -4.99 -6.88
CA LEU A 117 15.25 -4.37 -8.17
C LEU A 117 16.62 -3.68 -8.22
N GLY A 118 17.41 -3.73 -7.15
CA GLY A 118 18.73 -3.10 -7.06
C GLY A 118 18.71 -1.56 -7.10
N ARG A 119 17.55 -0.93 -6.98
CA ARG A 119 17.39 0.53 -7.03
C ARG A 119 17.56 1.14 -5.64
N MET A 120 18.74 1.69 -5.36
CA MET A 120 19.03 2.30 -4.05
C MET A 120 18.05 3.44 -3.72
N PRO A 121 17.52 3.47 -2.48
CA PRO A 121 16.69 4.58 -2.00
C PRO A 121 17.50 5.88 -1.97
N GLY A 122 16.83 7.00 -2.25
CA GLY A 122 17.44 8.32 -2.13
C GLY A 122 17.71 8.70 -0.66
N VAL A 123 18.57 9.69 -0.43
CA VAL A 123 18.91 10.17 0.93
C VAL A 123 17.64 10.55 1.71
N MET A 124 16.69 11.23 1.07
CA MET A 124 15.44 11.61 1.73
C MET A 124 14.59 10.40 2.11
N SER A 125 14.58 9.34 1.28
CA SER A 125 13.92 8.08 1.64
C SER A 125 14.58 7.44 2.88
N CYS A 126 15.91 7.44 2.99
CA CYS A 126 16.61 6.94 4.16
C CYS A 126 16.27 7.74 5.43
N VAL A 127 16.26 9.08 5.33
CA VAL A 127 15.86 9.95 6.46
C VAL A 127 14.41 9.68 6.86
N GLY A 128 13.51 9.57 5.89
CA GLY A 128 12.09 9.25 6.13
C GLY A 128 11.90 7.91 6.82
N ILE A 129 12.63 6.87 6.40
CA ILE A 129 12.63 5.54 7.03
C ILE A 129 13.03 5.64 8.49
N VAL A 130 14.14 6.32 8.80
CA VAL A 130 14.62 6.48 10.19
C VAL A 130 13.59 7.21 11.05
N LEU A 131 13.01 8.31 10.56
CA LEU A 131 11.97 9.06 11.27
C LEU A 131 10.74 8.19 11.53
N ALA A 132 10.30 7.42 10.54
CA ALA A 132 9.14 6.54 10.67
C ALA A 132 9.38 5.43 11.70
N PHE A 133 10.58 4.82 11.74
CA PHE A 133 10.93 3.82 12.76
C PHE A 133 11.03 4.41 14.17
N ILE A 134 11.59 5.61 14.35
CA ILE A 134 11.58 6.31 15.63
C ILE A 134 10.12 6.56 16.07
N GLY A 135 9.29 7.04 15.15
CA GLY A 135 7.86 7.25 15.39
C GLY A 135 7.13 5.96 15.79
N LEU A 136 7.45 4.83 15.15
CA LEU A 136 6.90 3.52 15.50
C LEU A 136 7.24 3.11 16.95
N ILE A 137 8.48 3.29 17.38
CA ILE A 137 8.90 3.00 18.75
C ILE A 137 8.11 3.84 19.76
N LEU A 138 7.94 5.13 19.49
CA LEU A 138 7.15 6.03 20.35
C LEU A 138 5.66 5.67 20.35
N LEU A 139 5.11 5.25 19.23
CA LEU A 139 3.72 4.84 19.10
C LEU A 139 3.45 3.53 19.85
N ALA A 140 4.37 2.57 19.80
CA ALA A 140 4.25 1.30 20.51
C ALA A 140 4.14 1.50 22.03
N GLY A 141 4.82 2.52 22.56
CA GLY A 141 4.79 2.89 23.96
C GLY A 141 5.76 2.06 24.80
N PRO A 142 6.57 2.68 25.65
CA PRO A 142 7.55 1.97 26.46
C PRO A 142 6.91 1.52 27.79
N GLU A 143 6.00 0.57 27.80
CA GLU A 143 5.46 0.12 29.10
C GLU A 143 6.48 -0.69 29.91
N ASN A 144 7.48 -1.32 29.28
CA ASN A 144 8.55 -2.04 30.01
C ASN A 144 9.93 -2.09 29.32
N ASN A 145 10.08 -1.69 28.06
CA ASN A 145 11.36 -1.60 27.35
C ASN A 145 11.23 -0.68 26.15
N LEU A 146 12.09 0.33 26.04
CA LEU A 146 12.09 1.32 24.95
C LEU A 146 12.24 0.72 23.52
N LEU A 147 12.53 -0.57 23.41
CA LEU A 147 12.73 -1.26 22.13
C LEU A 147 11.83 -2.50 21.95
N ALA A 148 10.93 -2.81 22.87
CA ALA A 148 10.09 -3.99 22.77
C ALA A 148 8.75 -3.66 22.13
N LEU A 149 8.62 -3.97 20.84
CA LEU A 149 7.31 -4.06 20.18
C LEU A 149 6.56 -5.27 20.74
N GLY A 150 5.28 -5.09 21.08
CA GLY A 150 4.41 -6.20 21.42
C GLY A 150 4.11 -7.09 20.20
N VAL A 151 3.55 -8.27 20.45
CA VAL A 151 3.27 -9.25 19.40
C VAL A 151 2.33 -8.66 18.33
N GLY A 152 1.31 -7.89 18.74
CA GLY A 152 0.37 -7.26 17.81
C GLY A 152 1.04 -6.23 16.90
N GLU A 153 1.94 -5.40 17.45
CA GLU A 153 2.70 -4.43 16.68
C GLU A 153 3.65 -5.12 15.69
N MET A 154 4.34 -6.20 16.10
CA MET A 154 5.24 -6.96 15.24
C MET A 154 4.48 -7.62 14.07
N ILE A 155 3.34 -8.24 14.36
CA ILE A 155 2.49 -8.86 13.33
C ILE A 155 1.97 -7.79 12.36
N THR A 156 1.52 -6.63 12.86
CA THR A 156 1.06 -5.52 12.02
C THR A 156 2.21 -4.92 11.20
N LEU A 157 3.43 -4.84 11.74
CA LEU A 157 4.59 -4.41 10.98
C LEU A 157 4.95 -5.41 9.87
N ALA A 158 4.83 -6.72 10.13
CA ALA A 158 4.99 -7.74 9.10
C ALA A 158 3.92 -7.61 8.00
N SER A 159 2.67 -7.24 8.35
CA SER A 159 1.63 -6.93 7.36
C SER A 159 2.02 -5.77 6.45
N ALA A 160 2.66 -4.73 6.99
CA ALA A 160 3.11 -3.58 6.21
C ALA A 160 4.13 -3.98 5.12
N VAL A 161 4.98 -4.98 5.37
CA VAL A 161 5.89 -5.54 4.34
C VAL A 161 5.10 -6.20 3.21
N ALA A 162 4.08 -6.99 3.54
CA ALA A 162 3.24 -7.66 2.55
C ALA A 162 2.40 -6.65 1.73
N ILE A 163 1.88 -5.60 2.36
CA ILE A 163 1.17 -4.50 1.67
C ILE A 163 2.12 -3.72 0.75
N ALA A 164 3.35 -3.45 1.19
CA ALA A 164 4.35 -2.84 0.32
C ALA A 164 4.66 -3.72 -0.89
N ALA A 165 4.74 -5.04 -0.72
CA ALA A 165 4.89 -5.99 -1.83
C ALA A 165 3.68 -5.98 -2.76
N GLU A 166 2.45 -5.94 -2.24
CA GLU A 166 1.21 -5.79 -3.03
C GLU A 166 1.29 -4.57 -3.96
N ILE A 167 1.63 -3.40 -3.42
CA ILE A 167 1.71 -2.14 -4.17
C ILE A 167 2.75 -2.24 -5.30
N ILE A 168 3.91 -2.84 -5.03
CA ILE A 168 4.97 -3.06 -6.02
C ILE A 168 4.49 -4.02 -7.11
N LEU A 169 3.85 -5.13 -6.73
CA LEU A 169 3.33 -6.13 -7.65
C LEU A 169 2.25 -5.56 -8.56
N ILE A 170 1.26 -4.83 -8.01
CA ILE A 170 0.24 -4.13 -8.80
C ILE A 170 0.91 -3.23 -9.85
N SER A 171 1.90 -2.45 -9.44
CA SER A 171 2.61 -1.55 -10.33
C SER A 171 3.45 -2.26 -11.40
N ALA A 172 4.06 -3.40 -11.08
CA ALA A 172 4.87 -4.18 -12.01
C ALA A 172 4.06 -4.75 -13.18
N TRP A 173 2.79 -5.06 -12.96
CA TRP A 173 1.86 -5.55 -13.96
C TRP A 173 0.89 -4.49 -14.49
N ALA A 174 0.88 -3.28 -13.91
CA ALA A 174 0.04 -2.18 -14.37
C ALA A 174 0.24 -1.92 -15.87
N GLY A 175 -0.87 -1.81 -16.62
CA GLY A 175 -0.85 -1.63 -18.07
C GLY A 175 -0.58 -2.88 -18.91
N LYS A 176 -0.14 -4.00 -18.30
CA LYS A 176 0.11 -5.28 -19.01
C LYS A 176 -1.05 -6.27 -18.90
N VAL A 177 -1.96 -6.03 -17.96
CA VAL A 177 -3.10 -6.90 -17.62
C VAL A 177 -4.41 -6.12 -17.65
N ASP A 178 -5.52 -6.82 -17.86
CA ASP A 178 -6.84 -6.24 -17.70
C ASP A 178 -7.17 -6.09 -16.21
N VAL A 179 -7.58 -4.87 -15.80
CA VAL A 179 -7.86 -4.53 -14.40
C VAL A 179 -8.91 -5.44 -13.79
N ARG A 180 -10.00 -5.74 -14.51
CA ARG A 180 -11.11 -6.52 -13.97
C ARG A 180 -10.70 -7.98 -13.76
N ARG A 181 -9.99 -8.55 -14.75
CA ARG A 181 -9.54 -9.94 -14.70
C ARG A 181 -8.55 -10.17 -13.57
N VAL A 182 -7.51 -9.31 -13.49
CA VAL A 182 -6.51 -9.43 -12.43
C VAL A 182 -7.13 -9.22 -11.05
N THR A 183 -8.07 -8.24 -10.91
CA THR A 183 -8.73 -7.99 -9.62
C THR A 183 -9.56 -9.19 -9.17
N VAL A 184 -10.30 -9.86 -10.05
CA VAL A 184 -11.05 -11.07 -9.67
C VAL A 184 -10.10 -12.18 -9.20
N VAL A 185 -9.01 -12.42 -9.92
CA VAL A 185 -8.05 -13.48 -9.57
C VAL A 185 -7.36 -13.16 -8.24
N GLN A 186 -6.90 -11.92 -8.03
CA GLN A 186 -6.22 -11.54 -6.78
C GLN A 186 -7.14 -11.66 -5.56
N LEU A 187 -8.39 -11.20 -5.66
CA LEU A 187 -9.36 -11.29 -4.57
C LEU A 187 -9.76 -12.74 -4.27
N ALA A 188 -9.99 -13.55 -5.33
CA ALA A 188 -10.25 -14.97 -5.17
C ALA A 188 -9.06 -15.70 -4.52
N THR A 189 -7.85 -15.40 -4.95
CA THR A 189 -6.62 -15.96 -4.34
C THR A 189 -6.48 -15.53 -2.89
N ALA A 190 -6.70 -14.27 -2.57
CA ALA A 190 -6.63 -13.76 -1.20
C ALA A 190 -7.64 -14.50 -0.29
N SER A 191 -8.85 -14.68 -0.76
CA SER A 191 -9.88 -15.46 -0.05
C SER A 191 -9.45 -16.90 0.18
N LEU A 192 -9.02 -17.60 -0.88
CA LEU A 192 -8.61 -19.00 -0.80
C LEU A 192 -7.43 -19.21 0.14
N VAL A 193 -6.43 -18.34 0.08
CA VAL A 193 -5.25 -18.40 0.97
C VAL A 193 -5.66 -18.16 2.42
N ALA A 194 -6.52 -17.18 2.69
CA ALA A 194 -7.01 -16.88 4.03
C ALA A 194 -7.78 -18.10 4.61
N PHE A 195 -8.71 -18.67 3.86
CA PHE A 195 -9.43 -19.87 4.30
C PHE A 195 -8.51 -21.10 4.48
N ALA A 196 -7.55 -21.30 3.59
CA ALA A 196 -6.58 -22.39 3.71
C ALA A 196 -5.70 -22.25 4.96
N ALA A 197 -5.39 -21.00 5.37
CA ALA A 197 -4.59 -20.71 6.54
C ALA A 197 -5.34 -20.85 7.88
N MET A 198 -6.67 -20.90 7.87
CA MET A 198 -7.48 -21.04 9.10
C MET A 198 -7.10 -22.28 9.92
N LYS A 199 -7.07 -23.45 9.27
CA LYS A 199 -6.80 -24.71 9.96
C LYS A 199 -5.39 -24.77 10.58
N PRO A 200 -4.31 -24.40 9.87
CA PRO A 200 -2.98 -24.28 10.47
C PRO A 200 -2.90 -23.26 11.62
N ALA A 201 -3.70 -22.19 11.56
CA ALA A 201 -3.77 -21.18 12.61
C ALA A 201 -4.67 -21.55 13.79
N GLY A 202 -5.32 -22.70 13.75
CA GLY A 202 -6.24 -23.16 14.80
C GLY A 202 -7.60 -22.46 14.79
N GLU A 203 -7.94 -21.73 13.72
CA GLU A 203 -9.26 -21.10 13.59
C GLU A 203 -10.34 -22.10 13.15
N SER A 204 -11.49 -22.01 13.79
CA SER A 204 -12.70 -22.71 13.40
C SER A 204 -13.68 -21.78 12.67
N VAL A 205 -14.61 -22.38 11.91
CA VAL A 205 -15.69 -21.62 11.29
C VAL A 205 -16.63 -21.11 12.39
N PRO A 206 -16.81 -19.77 12.52
CA PRO A 206 -17.67 -19.20 13.56
C PRO A 206 -19.17 -19.42 13.23
N SER A 207 -20.03 -19.14 14.20
CA SER A 207 -21.46 -19.03 13.94
C SER A 207 -21.74 -17.84 13.03
N LEU A 208 -22.44 -18.07 11.91
CA LEU A 208 -22.78 -17.04 10.94
C LEU A 208 -23.92 -16.16 11.44
N THR A 209 -23.59 -15.16 12.27
CA THR A 209 -24.57 -14.19 12.77
C THR A 209 -24.88 -13.13 11.70
N PRO A 210 -26.11 -12.54 11.70
CA PRO A 210 -26.44 -11.44 10.81
C PRO A 210 -25.47 -10.25 10.92
N ALA A 211 -24.94 -9.99 12.12
CA ALA A 211 -23.95 -8.94 12.36
C ALA A 211 -22.62 -9.23 11.62
N LEU A 212 -22.09 -10.45 11.78
CA LEU A 212 -20.87 -10.87 11.08
C LEU A 212 -21.05 -10.81 9.56
N LEU A 213 -22.15 -11.35 9.06
CA LEU A 213 -22.44 -11.35 7.63
C LEU A 213 -22.60 -9.92 7.10
N GLY A 214 -23.32 -9.05 7.80
CA GLY A 214 -23.51 -7.65 7.41
C GLY A 214 -22.18 -6.89 7.29
N VAL A 215 -21.31 -7.04 8.29
CA VAL A 215 -19.99 -6.39 8.27
C VAL A 215 -19.09 -7.00 7.18
N ALA A 216 -19.02 -8.32 7.07
CA ALA A 216 -18.17 -9.00 6.09
C ALA A 216 -18.60 -8.70 4.63
N LEU A 217 -19.92 -8.73 4.35
CA LEU A 217 -20.45 -8.38 3.03
C LEU A 217 -20.22 -6.90 2.71
N GLY A 218 -20.50 -6.01 3.66
CA GLY A 218 -20.28 -4.57 3.50
C GLY A 218 -18.81 -4.25 3.21
N LEU A 219 -17.90 -4.71 4.06
CA LEU A 219 -16.46 -4.50 3.88
C LEU A 219 -15.92 -5.22 2.64
N GLY A 220 -16.48 -6.38 2.27
CA GLY A 220 -16.13 -7.06 1.03
C GLY A 220 -16.45 -6.23 -0.22
N ILE A 221 -17.61 -5.57 -0.26
CA ILE A 221 -17.97 -4.65 -1.35
C ILE A 221 -17.01 -3.44 -1.36
N PHE A 222 -16.69 -2.86 -0.19
CA PHE A 222 -15.71 -1.77 -0.11
C PHE A 222 -14.33 -2.22 -0.59
N SER A 223 -13.87 -3.42 -0.19
CA SER A 223 -12.61 -3.98 -0.67
C SER A 223 -12.61 -4.17 -2.18
N ALA A 224 -13.71 -4.58 -2.78
CA ALA A 224 -13.85 -4.67 -4.24
C ALA A 224 -13.63 -3.31 -4.91
N ILE A 225 -14.28 -2.26 -4.40
CA ILE A 225 -14.16 -0.88 -4.92
C ILE A 225 -12.71 -0.38 -4.76
N ILE A 226 -12.11 -0.58 -3.59
CA ILE A 226 -10.73 -0.17 -3.30
C ILE A 226 -9.77 -0.85 -4.27
N GLN A 227 -9.83 -2.17 -4.40
CA GLN A 227 -8.91 -2.95 -5.21
C GLN A 227 -9.05 -2.67 -6.72
N VAL A 228 -10.28 -2.52 -7.22
CA VAL A 228 -10.49 -2.10 -8.61
C VAL A 228 -9.92 -0.70 -8.85
N THR A 229 -10.14 0.23 -7.91
CA THR A 229 -9.64 1.60 -8.02
C THR A 229 -8.11 1.65 -7.96
N MET A 230 -7.47 0.89 -7.06
CA MET A 230 -6.00 0.79 -6.97
C MET A 230 -5.40 0.26 -8.27
N ASN A 231 -5.88 -0.88 -8.76
CA ASN A 231 -5.41 -1.47 -10.01
C ASN A 231 -5.60 -0.53 -11.21
N TRP A 232 -6.72 0.19 -11.25
CA TRP A 232 -7.00 1.15 -12.32
C TRP A 232 -6.12 2.40 -12.23
N ALA A 233 -6.00 2.99 -11.04
CA ALA A 233 -5.27 4.24 -10.86
C ALA A 233 -3.76 4.05 -11.02
N GLN A 234 -3.19 2.93 -10.55
CA GLN A 234 -1.76 2.65 -10.67
C GLN A 234 -1.29 2.36 -12.11
N ARG A 235 -2.19 2.34 -13.10
CA ARG A 235 -1.81 2.37 -14.52
C ARG A 235 -1.21 3.72 -14.94
N SER A 236 -1.58 4.80 -14.28
CA SER A 236 -1.16 6.18 -14.59
C SER A 236 -0.51 6.91 -13.42
N VAL A 237 -0.78 6.47 -12.20
CA VAL A 237 -0.18 7.00 -10.97
C VAL A 237 0.98 6.10 -10.55
N SER A 238 2.17 6.69 -10.39
CA SER A 238 3.36 5.92 -9.96
C SER A 238 3.17 5.35 -8.54
N PRO A 239 3.83 4.22 -8.18
CA PRO A 239 3.75 3.63 -6.85
C PRO A 239 4.05 4.64 -5.74
N THR A 240 5.13 5.39 -5.89
CA THR A 240 5.57 6.46 -4.97
C THR A 240 4.46 7.49 -4.74
N ARG A 241 3.78 7.93 -5.82
CA ARG A 241 2.72 8.93 -5.70
C ARG A 241 1.43 8.34 -5.13
N ALA A 242 1.14 7.09 -5.43
CA ALA A 242 0.02 6.36 -4.84
C ALA A 242 0.23 6.16 -3.34
N THR A 243 1.42 5.73 -2.90
CA THR A 243 1.75 5.56 -1.47
C THR A 243 1.66 6.88 -0.71
N LEU A 244 2.11 8.01 -1.30
CA LEU A 244 1.93 9.33 -0.69
C LEU A 244 0.45 9.67 -0.46
N ILE A 245 -0.42 9.35 -1.43
CA ILE A 245 -1.86 9.57 -1.26
C ILE A 245 -2.41 8.65 -0.17
N TYR A 246 -1.96 7.40 -0.13
CA TYR A 246 -2.41 6.41 0.88
C TYR A 246 -2.05 6.79 2.31
N THR A 247 -1.09 7.72 2.53
CA THR A 247 -0.81 8.24 3.89
C THR A 247 -1.98 9.00 4.52
N GLY A 248 -3.00 9.32 3.75
CA GLY A 248 -4.27 9.79 4.28
C GLY A 248 -5.02 8.74 5.11
N GLU A 249 -4.81 7.45 4.86
CA GLU A 249 -5.48 6.34 5.54
C GLU A 249 -5.29 6.39 7.08
N PRO A 250 -4.05 6.41 7.64
CA PRO A 250 -3.86 6.45 9.09
C PRO A 250 -4.38 7.74 9.73
N VAL A 251 -4.40 8.85 9.00
CA VAL A 251 -4.99 10.10 9.48
C VAL A 251 -6.49 9.92 9.71
N TRP A 252 -7.20 9.35 8.73
CA TRP A 252 -8.62 9.05 8.85
C TRP A 252 -8.90 8.01 9.93
N ALA A 253 -8.09 6.94 9.99
CA ALA A 253 -8.21 5.93 11.05
C ALA A 253 -8.03 6.54 12.45
N GLY A 254 -7.08 7.45 12.64
CA GLY A 254 -6.90 8.18 13.89
C GLY A 254 -8.09 9.08 14.24
N ILE A 255 -8.68 9.78 13.26
CA ILE A 255 -9.89 10.59 13.45
C ILE A 255 -11.07 9.71 13.87
N PHE A 256 -11.34 8.63 13.13
CA PHE A 256 -12.45 7.73 13.44
C PHE A 256 -12.25 6.99 14.78
N GLY A 257 -11.01 6.52 15.07
CA GLY A 257 -10.67 5.93 16.35
C GLY A 257 -10.91 6.89 17.51
N ARG A 258 -10.52 8.16 17.36
CA ARG A 258 -10.79 9.19 18.37
C ARG A 258 -12.28 9.42 18.59
N LEU A 259 -13.08 9.46 17.51
CA LEU A 259 -14.54 9.58 17.58
C LEU A 259 -15.18 8.35 18.24
N ALA A 260 -14.59 7.16 18.06
CA ALA A 260 -15.03 5.93 18.73
C ALA A 260 -14.54 5.80 20.19
N GLY A 261 -13.84 6.81 20.72
CA GLY A 261 -13.40 6.84 22.12
C GLY A 261 -11.98 6.32 22.36
N GLU A 262 -11.22 5.95 21.34
CA GLU A 262 -9.80 5.60 21.49
C GLU A 262 -9.00 6.81 21.98
N ARG A 263 -8.13 6.58 22.98
CA ARG A 263 -7.25 7.61 23.52
C ARG A 263 -5.81 7.16 23.41
N LEU A 264 -5.06 7.78 22.52
CA LEU A 264 -3.62 7.58 22.43
C LEU A 264 -2.90 8.49 23.45
N PRO A 265 -1.93 7.98 24.22
CA PRO A 265 -1.06 8.80 25.08
C PRO A 265 -0.32 9.85 24.25
N LEU A 266 0.13 10.93 24.89
CA LEU A 266 0.83 12.03 24.22
C LEU A 266 2.09 11.54 23.46
N LEU A 267 2.81 10.58 24.05
CA LEU A 267 3.99 9.96 23.42
C LEU A 267 3.63 9.22 22.13
N ALA A 268 2.52 8.48 22.13
CA ALA A 268 2.01 7.80 20.93
C ALA A 268 1.56 8.80 19.86
N LEU A 269 0.94 9.93 20.24
CA LEU A 269 0.60 10.99 19.29
C LEU A 269 1.86 11.60 18.64
N LEU A 270 2.92 11.82 19.41
CA LEU A 270 4.21 12.25 18.87
C LEU A 270 4.76 11.20 17.89
N GLY A 271 4.63 9.92 18.21
CA GLY A 271 4.96 8.81 17.32
C GLY A 271 4.20 8.87 16.00
N CYS A 272 2.88 9.10 16.03
CA CYS A 272 2.05 9.29 14.84
C CYS A 272 2.57 10.45 13.97
N VAL A 273 2.87 11.60 14.57
CA VAL A 273 3.41 12.77 13.86
C VAL A 273 4.75 12.44 13.20
N LEU A 274 5.64 11.72 13.90
CA LEU A 274 6.94 11.32 13.34
C LEU A 274 6.80 10.30 12.21
N ILE A 275 5.86 9.34 12.30
CA ILE A 275 5.58 8.41 11.20
C ILE A 275 5.12 9.19 9.97
N LEU A 276 4.14 10.08 10.11
CA LEU A 276 3.64 10.90 8.99
C LEU A 276 4.73 11.80 8.42
N ALA A 277 5.52 12.45 9.27
CA ALA A 277 6.66 13.26 8.83
C ALA A 277 7.70 12.43 8.09
N GLY A 278 8.03 11.24 8.59
CA GLY A 278 8.94 10.30 7.97
C GLY A 278 8.46 9.86 6.59
N VAL A 279 7.17 9.53 6.47
CA VAL A 279 6.53 9.20 5.20
C VAL A 279 6.62 10.36 4.21
N LEU A 280 6.25 11.57 4.61
CA LEU A 280 6.32 12.76 3.74
C LEU A 280 7.76 13.06 3.31
N VAL A 281 8.73 12.97 4.23
CA VAL A 281 10.15 13.18 3.95
C VAL A 281 10.68 12.12 2.99
N SER A 282 10.26 10.84 3.13
CA SER A 282 10.72 9.76 2.25
C SER A 282 10.38 10.00 0.78
N GLU A 283 9.32 10.76 0.51
CA GLU A 283 8.85 11.08 -0.84
C GLU A 283 9.47 12.36 -1.43
N LEU A 284 10.23 13.13 -0.63
CA LEU A 284 10.91 14.33 -1.12
C LEU A 284 12.06 13.95 -2.06
N LYS A 285 12.05 14.49 -3.26
CA LYS A 285 13.17 14.35 -4.21
C LYS A 285 14.22 15.42 -3.94
N TRP A 286 15.37 15.02 -3.42
CA TRP A 286 16.53 15.90 -3.42
C TRP A 286 17.00 16.08 -4.86
N LYS A 287 16.86 17.31 -5.41
CA LYS A 287 17.47 17.65 -6.71
C LYS A 287 18.99 17.54 -6.58
N ARG A 288 19.57 16.42 -7.01
CA ARG A 288 21.01 16.44 -7.32
C ARG A 288 21.21 17.48 -8.41
N LYS A 289 22.03 18.51 -8.14
CA LYS A 289 22.57 19.37 -9.20
C LYS A 289 23.24 18.43 -10.20
N SER A 290 22.74 18.42 -11.42
CA SER A 290 23.46 17.77 -12.53
C SER A 290 24.86 18.36 -12.56
N PRO A 291 25.93 17.54 -12.70
CA PRO A 291 27.26 18.10 -12.94
C PRO A 291 27.16 19.03 -14.15
N PRO A 292 27.93 20.15 -14.16
CA PRO A 292 27.93 21.05 -15.30
C PRO A 292 28.24 20.24 -16.55
N GLN A 293 27.38 20.34 -17.55
CA GLN A 293 27.70 19.79 -18.87
C GLN A 293 28.94 20.56 -19.33
N VAL A 294 30.07 19.88 -19.44
CA VAL A 294 31.25 20.36 -20.13
C VAL A 294 30.79 20.57 -21.56
N SER A 295 30.62 21.84 -21.94
CA SER A 295 30.40 22.23 -23.32
C SER A 295 31.66 21.83 -24.08
N THR A 296 31.62 20.73 -24.76
CA THR A 296 32.56 20.44 -25.83
C THR A 296 32.16 21.32 -27.00
N ASN A 297 32.62 22.57 -26.96
CA ASN A 297 32.78 23.35 -28.18
C ASN A 297 33.88 22.69 -28.98
N ASP A 298 33.53 21.69 -29.75
CA ASP A 298 34.31 21.32 -30.91
C ASP A 298 34.10 22.37 -31.98
N ASP A 299 34.95 23.42 -31.93
CA ASP A 299 35.30 24.22 -33.08
C ASP A 299 36.14 23.34 -34.04
N ALA A 300 35.52 22.28 -34.55
CA ALA A 300 36.05 21.60 -35.72
C ALA A 300 35.66 22.43 -36.93
N GLN A 301 36.49 23.39 -37.27
CA GLN A 301 36.50 23.96 -38.62
C GLN A 301 36.66 22.84 -39.63
N PRO A 302 35.83 22.76 -40.68
CA PRO A 302 36.04 21.81 -41.74
C PRO A 302 37.27 22.20 -42.56
N LEU A 303 38.30 21.34 -42.58
CA LEU A 303 39.45 21.40 -43.47
C LEU A 303 39.03 21.11 -44.92
N THR A 304 38.29 22.03 -45.55
CA THR A 304 37.90 21.92 -46.96
C THR A 304 38.35 23.09 -47.80
N ASP A 305 39.49 23.75 -47.49
CA ASP A 305 39.96 24.87 -48.30
C ASP A 305 41.49 24.86 -48.64
N LEU A 306 42.03 23.66 -48.82
CA LEU A 306 43.46 23.51 -49.27
C LEU A 306 43.63 22.68 -50.54
N ALA A 307 42.58 22.44 -51.33
CA ALA A 307 42.70 21.65 -52.57
C ALA A 307 42.61 22.45 -53.90
N ASP A 308 42.50 23.78 -53.85
CA ASP A 308 42.28 24.56 -55.09
C ASP A 308 43.34 25.66 -55.33
N ARG A 309 44.59 25.31 -55.15
CA ARG A 309 45.72 26.14 -55.65
C ARG A 309 46.84 25.28 -56.21
N ARG A 310 46.60 24.58 -57.31
CA ARG A 310 47.63 24.19 -58.28
C ARG A 310 46.99 24.10 -59.65
N GLU A 311 47.25 25.15 -60.47
CA GLU A 311 47.53 25.07 -61.88
C GLU A 311 47.65 26.47 -62.48
N PRO A 312 48.39 26.64 -63.60
CA PRO A 312 49.79 26.32 -63.83
C PRO A 312 50.64 27.60 -63.84
#